data_2b136d211650ecd2010566d331ebe3bc
#
_entry.id   2b136d211650ecd2010566d331ebe3bc
#
_cell.length_a   1.000
_cell.length_b   1.000
_cell.length_c   1.000
_cell.angle_alpha   90.00
_cell.angle_beta   90.00
_cell.angle_gamma   90.00
#
_symmetry.space_group_name_H-M   'P 1'
#
loop_
_entity.id
_entity.type
_entity.pdbx_description
1 polymer ?
#
loop_
_entity_poly.entity_id
_entity_poly.type
_entity_poly.pdbx_seq_one_letter_code
_entity_poly.pdbx_strand_id
1 'polypeptide(L)'
;MSDVIEVGTKLPELALYGDPTFIVSTAIATRDYQDVHHDRDKAQSKGSKDIFVNILTDTGLVQRYVTDWAGPNAVIKSIGLRLGVPWYAYDTVTFRGEVTAIDGDLVTLKVTGSNSLGDHVIANATLTVGA
;
A
#
# COMPACT_ATOMS: atom_id res chain seq x y z
N MET A 1 -1.58 -12.00 -18.05
CA MET A 1 -2.53 -10.87 -18.20
C MET A 1 -2.89 -10.75 -19.67
N SER A 2 -4.15 -10.86 -19.97
CA SER A 2 -4.65 -10.92 -21.35
C SER A 2 -5.34 -9.64 -21.83
N ASP A 3 -5.60 -8.73 -20.90
CA ASP A 3 -6.33 -7.51 -21.22
C ASP A 3 -5.43 -6.42 -21.77
N VAL A 4 -6.00 -5.59 -22.63
CA VAL A 4 -5.32 -4.41 -23.13
C VAL A 4 -5.17 -3.40 -22.00
N ILE A 5 -3.93 -2.93 -21.79
CA ILE A 5 -3.64 -1.90 -20.80
C ILE A 5 -3.67 -0.55 -21.50
N GLU A 6 -4.48 0.35 -20.98
CA GLU A 6 -4.61 1.72 -21.50
C GLU A 6 -4.76 2.70 -20.35
N VAL A 7 -4.59 3.98 -20.63
CA VAL A 7 -4.86 5.03 -19.65
C VAL A 7 -6.32 4.93 -19.22
N GLY A 8 -6.55 4.91 -17.91
CA GLY A 8 -7.88 4.70 -17.33
C GLY A 8 -8.18 3.26 -16.94
N THR A 9 -7.34 2.29 -17.32
CA THR A 9 -7.49 0.90 -16.87
C THR A 9 -7.44 0.85 -15.35
N LYS A 10 -8.42 0.20 -14.73
CA LYS A 10 -8.51 0.05 -13.28
C LYS A 10 -8.05 -1.31 -12.84
N LEU A 11 -7.27 -1.34 -11.77
CA LEU A 11 -6.85 -2.57 -11.12
C LEU A 11 -7.98 -3.09 -10.22
N PRO A 12 -8.06 -4.41 -9.98
CA PRO A 12 -8.99 -4.96 -9.00
C PRO A 12 -8.74 -4.39 -7.62
N GLU A 13 -9.77 -4.24 -6.82
CA GLU A 13 -9.63 -3.79 -5.43
C GLU A 13 -9.02 -4.89 -4.56
N LEU A 14 -8.22 -4.49 -3.57
CA LEU A 14 -7.68 -5.38 -2.56
C LEU A 14 -7.98 -4.79 -1.18
N ALA A 15 -8.79 -5.49 -0.40
CA ALA A 15 -9.12 -5.09 0.97
C ALA A 15 -8.30 -5.92 1.97
N LEU A 16 -7.60 -5.25 2.88
CA LEU A 16 -6.79 -5.87 3.91
C LEU A 16 -7.20 -5.40 5.29
N TYR A 17 -7.52 -6.36 6.16
CA TYR A 17 -7.85 -6.10 7.55
C TYR A 17 -6.58 -6.08 8.40
N GLY A 18 -6.37 -4.99 9.14
CA GLY A 18 -5.21 -4.82 9.99
C GLY A 18 -5.52 -5.08 11.45
N ASP A 19 -5.40 -6.33 11.89
CA ASP A 19 -5.47 -6.64 13.32
C ASP A 19 -4.12 -6.36 14.00
N PRO A 20 -4.05 -6.38 15.35
CA PRO A 20 -2.78 -6.14 16.04
C PRO A 20 -1.66 -7.10 15.63
N THR A 21 -1.97 -8.37 15.36
CA THR A 21 -0.97 -9.34 14.92
C THR A 21 -0.34 -8.92 13.59
N PHE A 22 -1.16 -8.49 12.64
CA PHE A 22 -0.69 -7.98 11.35
C PHE A 22 0.23 -6.77 11.54
N ILE A 23 -0.21 -5.79 12.33
CA ILE A 23 0.52 -4.54 12.55
C ILE A 23 1.88 -4.80 13.20
N VAL A 24 1.89 -5.60 14.27
CA VAL A 24 3.11 -5.93 15.01
C VAL A 24 4.06 -6.76 14.16
N SER A 25 3.54 -7.82 13.51
CA SER A 25 4.38 -8.72 12.72
C SER A 25 5.03 -8.04 11.52
N THR A 26 4.29 -7.16 10.83
CA THR A 26 4.84 -6.44 9.67
C THR A 26 5.82 -5.36 10.09
N ALA A 27 5.62 -4.72 11.24
CA ALA A 27 6.59 -3.79 11.80
C ALA A 27 7.90 -4.50 12.13
N ILE A 28 7.84 -5.66 12.79
CA ILE A 28 9.03 -6.46 13.11
C ILE A 28 9.71 -6.96 11.84
N ALA A 29 8.94 -7.44 10.88
CA ALA A 29 9.48 -7.95 9.61
C ALA A 29 10.23 -6.86 8.83
N THR A 30 9.84 -5.62 8.96
CA THR A 30 10.49 -4.47 8.34
C THR A 30 11.52 -3.80 9.25
N ARG A 31 11.79 -4.37 10.43
CA ARG A 31 12.74 -3.87 11.44
C ARG A 31 12.41 -2.46 11.93
N ASP A 32 11.14 -2.17 12.03
CA ASP A 32 10.65 -0.92 12.60
C ASP A 32 10.16 -1.20 14.03
N TYR A 33 10.99 -0.86 15.00
CA TYR A 33 10.75 -1.19 16.40
C TYR A 33 10.18 -0.03 17.20
N GLN A 34 9.62 0.98 16.54
CA GLN A 34 8.99 2.09 17.23
C GLN A 34 7.76 1.63 18.02
N ASP A 35 7.59 2.16 19.21
CA ASP A 35 6.53 1.80 20.16
C ASP A 35 5.14 1.87 19.54
N VAL A 36 4.90 2.88 18.72
CA VAL A 36 3.58 3.16 18.14
C VAL A 36 3.08 2.07 17.20
N HIS A 37 3.96 1.15 16.80
CA HIS A 37 3.60 0.04 15.93
C HIS A 37 3.44 -1.29 16.65
N HIS A 38 3.69 -1.34 17.99
CA HIS A 38 3.58 -2.60 18.73
C HIS A 38 3.11 -2.47 20.18
N ASP A 39 3.10 -1.26 20.74
CA ASP A 39 2.74 -1.05 22.14
C ASP A 39 1.61 -0.03 22.21
N ARG A 40 0.40 -0.53 22.49
CA ARG A 40 -0.80 0.31 22.53
C ARG A 40 -0.72 1.39 23.60
N ASP A 41 -0.25 1.04 24.79
CA ASP A 41 -0.19 2.00 25.90
C ASP A 41 0.77 3.14 25.58
N LYS A 42 1.93 2.82 25.00
CA LYS A 42 2.89 3.83 24.57
C LYS A 42 2.39 4.63 23.38
N ALA A 43 1.71 4.01 22.43
CA ALA A 43 1.09 4.72 21.32
C ALA A 43 0.07 5.75 21.84
N GLN A 44 -0.78 5.34 22.78
CA GLN A 44 -1.76 6.22 23.40
C GLN A 44 -1.11 7.34 24.18
N SER A 45 -0.02 7.06 24.89
CA SER A 45 0.73 8.09 25.64
C SER A 45 1.32 9.17 24.72
N LYS A 46 1.56 8.82 23.46
CA LYS A 46 2.06 9.75 22.42
C LYS A 46 0.95 10.43 21.62
N GLY A 47 -0.31 10.22 21.99
CA GLY A 47 -1.45 10.86 21.37
C GLY A 47 -2.14 10.05 20.26
N SER A 48 -1.70 8.82 19.99
CA SER A 48 -2.34 7.96 19.02
C SER A 48 -3.49 7.17 19.66
N LYS A 49 -4.55 6.93 18.90
CA LYS A 49 -5.70 6.15 19.37
C LYS A 49 -5.32 4.70 19.72
N ASP A 50 -4.44 4.12 18.95
CA ASP A 50 -4.01 2.72 19.03
C ASP A 50 -2.68 2.58 18.31
N ILE A 51 -2.14 1.37 18.23
CA ILE A 51 -1.03 1.07 17.33
C ILE A 51 -1.50 1.19 15.88
N PHE A 52 -0.57 1.49 14.99
CA PHE A 52 -0.88 1.69 13.57
C PHE A 52 0.22 1.11 12.67
N VAL A 53 -0.16 0.83 11.42
CA VAL A 53 0.72 0.26 10.40
C VAL A 53 1.85 1.25 10.05
N ASN A 54 3.06 0.72 9.92
CA ASN A 54 4.24 1.53 9.56
C ASN A 54 4.37 1.72 8.04
N ILE A 55 5.11 2.76 7.65
CA ILE A 55 5.27 3.12 6.23
C ILE A 55 5.96 2.04 5.39
N LEU A 56 6.89 1.30 5.98
CA LEU A 56 7.59 0.24 5.26
C LEU A 56 6.64 -0.88 4.85
N THR A 57 5.67 -1.19 5.71
CA THR A 57 4.60 -2.15 5.39
C THR A 57 3.75 -1.63 4.23
N ASP A 58 3.36 -0.36 4.25
CA ASP A 58 2.60 0.24 3.16
C ASP A 58 3.36 0.18 1.83
N THR A 59 4.65 0.45 1.86
CA THR A 59 5.50 0.37 0.66
C THR A 59 5.47 -1.05 0.09
N GLY A 60 5.62 -2.06 0.95
CA GLY A 60 5.55 -3.46 0.55
C GLY A 60 4.18 -3.86 0.01
N LEU A 61 3.11 -3.35 0.61
CA LEU A 61 1.74 -3.64 0.16
C LEU A 61 1.43 -3.00 -1.19
N VAL A 62 1.88 -1.78 -1.43
CA VAL A 62 1.75 -1.15 -2.75
C VAL A 62 2.49 -1.97 -3.80
N GLN A 63 3.71 -2.41 -3.49
CA GLN A 63 4.49 -3.27 -4.39
C GLN A 63 3.75 -4.57 -4.68
N ARG A 64 3.25 -5.25 -3.66
CA ARG A 64 2.44 -6.47 -3.81
C ARG A 64 1.23 -6.24 -4.71
N TYR A 65 0.49 -5.18 -4.45
CA TYR A 65 -0.72 -4.84 -5.20
C TYR A 65 -0.43 -4.67 -6.68
N VAL A 66 0.65 -3.95 -6.99
CA VAL A 66 1.08 -3.70 -8.38
C VAL A 66 1.54 -4.98 -9.06
N THR A 67 2.37 -5.80 -8.39
CA THR A 67 2.90 -7.03 -9.00
C THR A 67 1.85 -8.12 -9.13
N ASP A 68 0.89 -8.20 -8.23
CA ASP A 68 -0.25 -9.14 -8.36
C ASP A 68 -1.04 -8.86 -9.63
N TRP A 69 -1.22 -7.59 -9.98
CA TRP A 69 -1.89 -7.20 -11.22
C TRP A 69 -1.01 -7.38 -12.45
N ALA A 70 0.23 -6.91 -12.39
CA ALA A 70 1.12 -6.85 -13.56
C ALA A 70 1.74 -8.20 -13.93
N GLY A 71 1.82 -9.13 -12.98
CA GLY A 71 2.33 -10.47 -13.20
C GLY A 71 3.83 -10.61 -12.95
N PRO A 72 4.36 -11.85 -13.10
CA PRO A 72 5.72 -12.18 -12.65
C PRO A 72 6.84 -11.58 -13.52
N ASN A 73 6.52 -11.17 -14.74
CA ASN A 73 7.51 -10.58 -15.65
C ASN A 73 7.59 -9.04 -15.55
N ALA A 74 6.78 -8.44 -14.68
CA ALA A 74 6.80 -7.01 -14.47
C ALA A 74 8.07 -6.58 -13.76
N VAL A 75 8.59 -5.42 -14.13
CA VAL A 75 9.73 -4.80 -13.45
C VAL A 75 9.31 -3.45 -12.94
N ILE A 76 9.29 -3.29 -11.61
CA ILE A 76 9.00 -2.01 -10.98
C ILE A 76 10.22 -1.11 -11.11
N LYS A 77 10.00 0.09 -11.65
CA LYS A 77 11.06 1.09 -11.82
C LYS A 77 11.10 2.07 -10.66
N SER A 78 9.93 2.47 -10.15
CA SER A 78 9.86 3.37 -9.00
C SER A 78 8.53 3.21 -8.26
N ILE A 79 8.58 3.44 -6.95
CA ILE A 79 7.40 3.62 -6.11
C ILE A 79 7.67 4.82 -5.22
N GLY A 80 6.80 5.82 -5.32
CA GLY A 80 6.79 6.95 -4.40
C GLY A 80 5.45 6.98 -3.69
N LEU A 81 5.45 7.19 -2.38
CA LEU A 81 4.20 7.25 -1.63
C LEU A 81 4.27 8.30 -0.52
N ARG A 82 3.09 8.72 -0.11
CA ARG A 82 2.90 9.53 1.09
C ARG A 82 1.76 8.95 1.91
N LEU A 83 1.85 9.09 3.23
CA LEU A 83 0.81 8.67 4.14
C LEU A 83 -0.15 9.85 4.41
N GLY A 84 -1.43 9.53 4.53
CA GLY A 84 -2.46 10.44 4.98
C GLY A 84 -2.91 10.07 6.39
N VAL A 85 -4.16 9.62 6.55
CA VAL A 85 -4.70 9.21 7.85
C VAL A 85 -4.06 7.90 8.32
N PRO A 86 -3.94 7.69 9.64
CA PRO A 86 -3.38 6.44 10.18
C PRO A 86 -4.24 5.22 9.86
N TRP A 87 -3.59 4.06 9.79
CA TRP A 87 -4.26 2.76 9.74
C TRP A 87 -4.14 2.10 11.12
N TYR A 88 -5.12 2.37 11.95
CA TYR A 88 -5.16 1.82 13.31
C TYR A 88 -5.58 0.35 13.30
N ALA A 89 -5.25 -0.34 14.39
CA ALA A 89 -5.69 -1.71 14.61
C ALA A 89 -7.21 -1.84 14.44
N TYR A 90 -7.63 -2.96 13.84
CA TYR A 90 -9.03 -3.31 13.59
C TYR A 90 -9.70 -2.54 12.45
N ASP A 91 -8.95 -1.79 11.68
CA ASP A 91 -9.48 -1.13 10.48
C ASP A 91 -9.06 -1.89 9.21
N THR A 92 -9.81 -1.68 8.14
CA THR A 92 -9.56 -2.28 6.84
C THR A 92 -9.15 -1.18 5.86
N VAL A 93 -8.05 -1.40 5.14
CA VAL A 93 -7.65 -0.54 4.02
C VAL A 93 -7.99 -1.25 2.72
N THR A 94 -8.68 -0.55 1.83
CA THR A 94 -8.98 -1.03 0.48
C THR A 94 -8.07 -0.29 -0.50
N PHE A 95 -7.25 -1.06 -1.21
CA PHE A 95 -6.37 -0.56 -2.25
C PHE A 95 -7.10 -0.52 -3.59
N ARG A 96 -6.96 0.60 -4.30
CA ARG A 96 -7.46 0.83 -5.65
C ARG A 96 -6.35 1.37 -6.50
N GLY A 97 -6.35 1.04 -7.77
CA GLY A 97 -5.33 1.50 -8.69
C GLY A 97 -5.89 1.83 -10.06
N GLU A 98 -5.21 2.71 -10.75
CA GLU A 98 -5.58 3.15 -12.09
C GLU A 98 -4.32 3.49 -12.89
N VAL A 99 -4.32 3.12 -14.17
CA VAL A 99 -3.27 3.53 -15.10
C VAL A 99 -3.46 4.99 -15.47
N THR A 100 -2.48 5.82 -15.17
CA THR A 100 -2.55 7.28 -15.41
C THR A 100 -1.74 7.72 -16.62
N ALA A 101 -0.72 6.95 -17.01
CA ALA A 101 0.11 7.28 -18.18
C ALA A 101 0.75 6.03 -18.75
N ILE A 102 0.98 6.06 -20.05
CA ILE A 102 1.74 5.01 -20.76
C ILE A 102 2.70 5.71 -21.70
N ASP A 103 3.99 5.34 -21.61
CA ASP A 103 5.05 5.83 -22.48
C ASP A 103 5.84 4.61 -22.99
N GLY A 104 5.54 4.17 -24.21
CA GLY A 104 6.09 2.94 -24.75
C GLY A 104 5.67 1.74 -23.91
N ASP A 105 6.63 1.05 -23.31
CA ASP A 105 6.38 -0.07 -22.39
C ASP A 105 6.33 0.34 -20.91
N LEU A 106 6.57 1.62 -20.62
CA LEU A 106 6.52 2.15 -19.26
C LEU A 106 5.09 2.56 -18.89
N VAL A 107 4.57 1.95 -17.83
CA VAL A 107 3.23 2.21 -17.33
C VAL A 107 3.34 2.93 -16.00
N THR A 108 2.54 3.99 -15.82
CA THR A 108 2.42 4.71 -14.56
C THR A 108 1.07 4.43 -13.93
N LEU A 109 1.09 4.07 -12.66
CA LEU A 109 -0.11 3.80 -11.87
C LEU A 109 -0.24 4.81 -10.74
N LYS A 110 -1.47 5.18 -10.44
CA LYS A 110 -1.83 5.80 -9.17
C LYS A 110 -2.52 4.74 -8.31
N VAL A 111 -2.01 4.53 -7.09
CA VAL A 111 -2.57 3.58 -6.13
C VAL A 111 -3.00 4.35 -4.88
N THR A 112 -4.21 4.11 -4.42
CA THR A 112 -4.74 4.73 -3.21
C THR A 112 -5.27 3.65 -2.29
N GLY A 113 -4.86 3.68 -1.03
CA GLY A 113 -5.44 2.84 0.03
C GLY A 113 -6.27 3.70 0.96
N SER A 114 -7.54 3.36 1.13
CA SER A 114 -8.48 4.14 1.94
C SER A 114 -9.08 3.27 3.04
N ASN A 115 -9.30 3.88 4.20
CA ASN A 115 -9.94 3.24 5.36
C ASN A 115 -11.12 4.08 5.86
N SER A 116 -11.60 3.78 7.08
CA SER A 116 -12.73 4.48 7.68
C SER A 116 -12.49 5.98 7.90
N LEU A 117 -11.23 6.39 7.99
CA LEU A 117 -10.84 7.78 8.26
C LEU A 117 -10.56 8.59 6.99
N GLY A 118 -10.34 7.93 5.86
CA GLY A 118 -10.00 8.58 4.58
C GLY A 118 -8.85 7.91 3.88
N ASP A 119 -8.11 8.67 3.07
CA ASP A 119 -6.96 8.15 2.35
C ASP A 119 -5.78 7.94 3.31
N HIS A 120 -5.40 6.68 3.46
CA HIS A 120 -4.27 6.26 4.30
C HIS A 120 -2.95 6.38 3.56
N VAL A 121 -2.91 5.92 2.31
CA VAL A 121 -1.71 5.95 1.47
C VAL A 121 -2.08 6.36 0.05
N ILE A 122 -1.26 7.23 -0.52
CA ILE A 122 -1.36 7.64 -1.92
C ILE A 122 0.01 7.40 -2.55
N ALA A 123 0.03 6.60 -3.61
CA ALA A 123 1.28 6.18 -4.23
C ALA A 123 1.23 6.36 -5.74
N ASN A 124 2.42 6.58 -6.31
CA ASN A 124 2.64 6.48 -7.75
C ASN A 124 3.70 5.41 -7.99
N ALA A 125 3.42 4.53 -8.94
CA ALA A 125 4.34 3.48 -9.33
C ALA A 125 4.59 3.53 -10.83
N THR A 126 5.84 3.33 -11.23
CA THR A 126 6.19 3.13 -12.63
C THR A 126 6.78 1.75 -12.81
N LEU A 127 6.38 1.08 -13.87
CA LEU A 127 6.79 -0.30 -14.13
C LEU A 127 6.72 -0.61 -15.63
N THR A 128 7.45 -1.66 -16.02
CA THR A 128 7.24 -2.30 -17.31
C THR A 128 6.48 -3.61 -17.07
N VAL A 129 5.48 -3.84 -17.89
CA VAL A 129 4.71 -5.10 -17.86
C VAL A 129 5.35 -6.02 -18.89
N GLY A 130 5.89 -7.11 -18.48
CA GLY A 130 6.54 -8.04 -19.38
C GLY A 130 5.58 -8.65 -20.42
N ALA A 131 6.15 -9.14 -21.48
CA ALA A 131 5.40 -9.84 -22.52
C ALA A 131 4.94 -11.24 -22.04
#